data_13556751628010a8ed18bb58cf05763b
#
_entry.id   13556751628010a8ed18bb58cf05763b
#
_cell.length_a   1.000
_cell.length_b   1.000
_cell.length_c   1.000
_cell.angle_alpha   90.00
_cell.angle_beta   90.00
_cell.angle_gamma   90.00
#
_symmetry.space_group_name_H-M   'P 1'
#
loop_
_entity.id
_entity.type
_entity.pdbx_description
1 polymer ?
#
loop_
_entity_poly.entity_id
_entity_poly.type
_entity_poly.pdbx_seq_one_letter_code
_entity_poly.pdbx_strand_id
1 'polypeptide(L)'
;MNNKNFHRMWFPFFALILALICGCSSSSHSDPSRYNLQFQAHPQINDSAPLKVRVLLLKSDADFMSSDFYSLQNNASATLGANLLNSDVFFLMPGQLSKTLSGQSSPEARYIGVMAEYQALDGKKWRVSLPLPVPGENAIYQFWKWSADELQASVFLDVNGIRVISQ
;
A
#
# COMPACT_ATOMS: atom_id res chain seq x y z
N MET A 1 -52.65 -25.89 -37.77
CA MET A 1 -51.35 -25.29 -37.92
C MET A 1 -50.59 -25.50 -36.64
N ASN A 2 -49.47 -26.25 -36.73
CA ASN A 2 -48.79 -26.97 -35.62
C ASN A 2 -47.92 -26.03 -34.77
N ASN A 3 -48.38 -25.67 -33.58
CA ASN A 3 -47.64 -24.80 -32.62
C ASN A 3 -46.60 -25.55 -31.78
N LYS A 4 -46.32 -26.82 -32.09
CA LYS A 4 -45.40 -27.66 -31.29
C LYS A 4 -43.93 -27.52 -31.67
N ASN A 5 -43.59 -26.92 -32.80
CA ASN A 5 -42.23 -26.81 -33.28
C ASN A 5 -41.51 -25.48 -32.84
N PHE A 6 -42.29 -24.50 -32.35
CA PHE A 6 -41.73 -23.22 -31.95
C PHE A 6 -40.99 -23.28 -30.61
N HIS A 7 -41.46 -24.08 -29.64
CA HIS A 7 -40.79 -24.27 -28.35
C HIS A 7 -39.53 -25.13 -28.44
N ARG A 8 -39.43 -25.99 -29.46
CA ARG A 8 -38.29 -26.92 -29.59
C ARG A 8 -37.05 -26.26 -30.17
N MET A 9 -37.18 -25.11 -30.82
CA MET A 9 -36.09 -24.35 -31.41
C MET A 9 -35.55 -23.25 -30.48
N TRP A 10 -36.32 -22.84 -29.45
CA TRP A 10 -35.91 -21.83 -28.48
C TRP A 10 -35.10 -22.39 -27.33
N PHE A 11 -35.26 -23.67 -27.02
CA PHE A 11 -34.51 -24.33 -25.94
C PHE A 11 -32.99 -24.34 -26.18
N PRO A 12 -32.46 -24.67 -27.38
CA PRO A 12 -31.03 -24.63 -27.62
C PRO A 12 -30.47 -23.21 -27.65
N PHE A 13 -31.25 -22.19 -28.00
CA PHE A 13 -30.83 -20.81 -28.05
C PHE A 13 -30.70 -20.22 -26.63
N PHE A 14 -31.59 -20.59 -25.72
CA PHE A 14 -31.52 -20.18 -24.30
C PHE A 14 -30.39 -20.88 -23.55
N ALA A 15 -30.11 -22.13 -23.88
CA ALA A 15 -28.96 -22.86 -23.31
C ALA A 15 -27.60 -22.29 -23.77
N LEU A 16 -27.52 -21.78 -25.00
CA LEU A 16 -26.31 -21.16 -25.54
C LEU A 16 -26.03 -19.81 -24.88
N ILE A 17 -27.07 -19.02 -24.55
CA ILE A 17 -26.91 -17.73 -23.86
C ILE A 17 -26.50 -17.93 -22.41
N LEU A 18 -26.96 -18.98 -21.73
CA LEU A 18 -26.60 -19.30 -20.34
C LEU A 18 -25.13 -19.77 -20.21
N ALA A 19 -24.59 -20.40 -21.26
CA ALA A 19 -23.17 -20.85 -21.27
C ALA A 19 -22.16 -19.69 -21.42
N LEU A 20 -22.58 -18.50 -21.85
CA LEU A 20 -21.72 -17.33 -22.02
C LEU A 20 -21.52 -16.52 -20.73
N ILE A 21 -22.25 -16.83 -19.66
CA ILE A 21 -22.15 -16.10 -18.37
C ILE A 21 -21.15 -16.75 -17.40
N CYS A 22 -20.65 -17.95 -17.69
CA CYS A 22 -19.70 -18.68 -16.83
C CYS A 22 -18.22 -18.38 -17.10
N GLY A 23 -17.89 -17.19 -17.54
CA GLY A 23 -16.51 -16.89 -17.86
C GLY A 23 -16.05 -15.54 -17.40
N CYS A 24 -15.74 -15.37 -16.12
CA CYS A 24 -14.75 -14.39 -15.65
C CYS A 24 -14.58 -14.54 -14.13
N SER A 25 -14.03 -15.66 -13.69
CA SER A 25 -13.28 -15.70 -12.47
C SER A 25 -11.80 -15.62 -12.87
N SER A 26 -11.36 -14.43 -13.29
CA SER A 26 -9.93 -14.14 -13.29
C SER A 26 -9.52 -13.92 -11.85
N SER A 27 -9.08 -14.99 -11.18
CA SER A 27 -8.24 -14.85 -10.01
C SER A 27 -6.95 -14.20 -10.48
N SER A 28 -6.91 -12.86 -10.46
CA SER A 28 -5.65 -12.13 -10.56
C SER A 28 -4.84 -12.48 -9.32
N HIS A 29 -4.07 -13.55 -9.42
CA HIS A 29 -3.04 -13.86 -8.46
C HIS A 29 -1.94 -12.82 -8.69
N SER A 30 -2.07 -11.66 -8.04
CA SER A 30 -1.01 -10.66 -8.09
C SER A 30 0.14 -11.18 -7.22
N ASP A 31 1.30 -11.35 -7.84
CA ASP A 31 2.51 -11.66 -7.10
C ASP A 31 2.78 -10.54 -6.07
N PRO A 32 3.35 -10.87 -4.91
CA PRO A 32 3.69 -9.85 -3.92
C PRO A 32 4.81 -8.94 -4.43
N SER A 33 4.64 -7.63 -4.28
CA SER A 33 5.62 -6.63 -4.63
C SER A 33 6.78 -6.64 -3.64
N ARG A 34 7.98 -6.26 -4.08
CA ARG A 34 9.11 -6.02 -3.19
C ARG A 34 9.18 -4.56 -2.82
N TYR A 35 9.80 -4.28 -1.66
CA TYR A 35 10.11 -2.93 -1.26
C TYR A 35 11.46 -2.85 -0.55
N ASN A 36 12.13 -1.70 -0.75
CA ASN A 36 13.37 -1.34 -0.09
C ASN A 36 13.28 0.14 0.30
N LEU A 37 13.04 0.40 1.57
CA LEU A 37 12.89 1.72 2.13
C LEU A 37 14.13 2.08 2.94
N GLN A 38 14.79 3.19 2.59
CA GLN A 38 15.92 3.72 3.32
C GLN A 38 15.48 4.92 4.13
N PHE A 39 15.46 4.79 5.45
CA PHE A 39 15.13 5.86 6.38
C PHE A 39 16.39 6.58 6.81
N GLN A 40 16.34 7.91 6.80
CA GLN A 40 17.41 8.76 7.27
C GLN A 40 16.84 9.94 8.07
N ALA A 41 17.31 10.13 9.30
CA ALA A 41 16.87 11.18 10.18
C ALA A 41 17.89 12.30 10.31
N HIS A 42 17.41 13.53 10.47
CA HIS A 42 18.27 14.66 10.82
C HIS A 42 18.78 14.51 12.27
N PRO A 43 20.04 14.87 12.58
CA PRO A 43 20.60 14.72 13.94
C PRO A 43 19.81 15.41 15.06
N GLN A 44 19.13 16.51 14.75
CA GLN A 44 18.29 17.27 15.68
C GLN A 44 16.80 16.90 15.62
N ILE A 45 16.48 15.77 14.99
CA ILE A 45 15.11 15.31 14.90
C ILE A 45 14.53 15.09 16.29
N ASN A 46 13.27 15.44 16.47
CA ASN A 46 12.50 15.19 17.68
C ASN A 46 13.20 15.69 18.96
N ASP A 47 13.90 16.83 18.86
CA ASP A 47 14.71 17.43 19.95
C ASP A 47 15.72 16.46 20.56
N SER A 48 16.34 15.64 19.72
CA SER A 48 17.28 14.58 20.11
C SER A 48 16.66 13.43 20.93
N ALA A 49 15.34 13.38 21.07
CA ALA A 49 14.66 12.22 21.63
C ALA A 49 14.47 11.12 20.56
N PRO A 50 14.31 9.86 20.97
CA PRO A 50 13.98 8.80 20.03
C PRO A 50 12.71 9.10 19.22
N LEU A 51 12.79 8.99 17.90
CA LEU A 51 11.63 9.11 17.01
C LEU A 51 11.11 7.73 16.67
N LYS A 52 9.90 7.44 17.07
CA LYS A 52 9.21 6.21 16.67
C LYS A 52 8.68 6.33 15.27
N VAL A 53 9.01 5.37 14.42
CA VAL A 53 8.54 5.27 13.06
C VAL A 53 7.75 3.98 12.90
N ARG A 54 6.58 4.10 12.28
CA ARG A 54 5.71 2.97 11.97
C ARG A 54 5.55 2.86 10.47
N VAL A 55 5.74 1.65 9.96
CA VAL A 55 5.56 1.31 8.54
C VAL A 55 4.40 0.33 8.44
N LEU A 56 3.41 0.66 7.62
CA LEU A 56 2.14 -0.05 7.52
C LEU A 56 1.97 -0.59 6.10
N LEU A 57 1.71 -1.88 5.94
CA LEU A 57 1.25 -2.45 4.68
C LEU A 57 -0.27 -2.34 4.59
N LEU A 58 -0.77 -1.70 3.54
CA LEU A 58 -2.17 -1.31 3.40
C LEU A 58 -2.77 -1.83 2.08
N LYS A 59 -4.03 -2.28 2.14
CA LYS A 59 -4.85 -2.53 0.94
C LYS A 59 -5.30 -1.22 0.29
N SER A 60 -5.65 -0.24 1.11
CA SER A 60 -6.02 1.12 0.72
C SER A 60 -5.42 2.09 1.72
N ASP A 61 -4.96 3.23 1.23
CA ASP A 61 -4.41 4.30 2.07
C ASP A 61 -5.45 5.35 2.49
N ALA A 62 -6.70 5.23 2.04
CA ALA A 62 -7.74 6.23 2.28
C ALA A 62 -7.98 6.47 3.77
N ASP A 63 -8.18 5.42 4.57
CA ASP A 63 -8.39 5.55 6.01
C ASP A 63 -7.13 6.05 6.72
N PHE A 64 -5.95 5.57 6.29
CA PHE A 64 -4.67 6.03 6.81
C PHE A 64 -4.44 7.52 6.57
N MET A 65 -4.78 8.02 5.37
CA MET A 65 -4.59 9.42 4.99
C MET A 65 -5.67 10.35 5.53
N SER A 66 -6.86 9.85 5.92
CA SER A 66 -7.95 10.64 6.48
C SER A 66 -8.02 10.66 8.00
N SER A 67 -7.48 9.63 8.67
CA SER A 67 -7.52 9.51 10.13
C SER A 67 -6.64 10.55 10.82
N ASP A 68 -6.99 10.91 12.05
CA ASP A 68 -6.16 11.75 12.89
C ASP A 68 -4.94 11.01 13.46
N PHE A 69 -3.96 11.78 13.91
CA PHE A 69 -2.71 11.25 14.45
C PHE A 69 -2.90 10.33 15.66
N TYR A 70 -3.74 10.74 16.61
CA TYR A 70 -3.90 10.01 17.88
C TYR A 70 -4.65 8.70 17.70
N SER A 71 -5.62 8.66 16.79
CA SER A 71 -6.31 7.41 16.43
C SER A 71 -5.35 6.39 15.84
N LEU A 72 -4.47 6.81 14.93
CA LEU A 72 -3.44 5.93 14.35
C LEU A 72 -2.36 5.56 15.37
N GLN A 73 -1.93 6.49 16.22
CA GLN A 73 -0.91 6.24 17.24
C GLN A 73 -1.37 5.20 18.27
N ASN A 74 -2.59 5.37 18.79
CA ASN A 74 -3.08 4.57 19.90
C ASN A 74 -3.71 3.25 19.45
N ASN A 75 -4.40 3.24 18.31
CA ASN A 75 -5.15 2.06 17.87
C ASN A 75 -5.25 1.96 16.33
N ALA A 76 -4.09 1.86 15.66
CA ALA A 76 -4.04 1.74 14.21
C ALA A 76 -4.87 0.55 13.68
N SER A 77 -4.87 -0.57 14.39
CA SER A 77 -5.61 -1.77 13.97
C SER A 77 -7.12 -1.56 13.95
N ALA A 78 -7.68 -0.89 14.95
CA ALA A 78 -9.11 -0.58 14.95
C ALA A 78 -9.46 0.53 13.94
N THR A 79 -8.57 1.53 13.80
CA THR A 79 -8.76 2.67 12.89
C THR A 79 -8.75 2.24 11.42
N LEU A 80 -7.82 1.34 11.05
CA LEU A 80 -7.62 0.90 9.67
C LEU A 80 -8.36 -0.40 9.35
N GLY A 81 -8.75 -1.17 10.37
CA GLY A 81 -9.52 -2.41 10.21
C GLY A 81 -8.87 -3.36 9.20
N ALA A 82 -9.68 -3.84 8.25
CA ALA A 82 -9.25 -4.79 7.22
C ALA A 82 -8.29 -4.20 6.18
N ASN A 83 -8.09 -2.89 6.15
CA ASN A 83 -7.12 -2.23 5.28
C ASN A 83 -5.68 -2.37 5.78
N LEU A 84 -5.48 -2.65 7.08
CA LEU A 84 -4.15 -2.92 7.65
C LEU A 84 -3.78 -4.39 7.50
N LEU A 85 -2.73 -4.67 6.74
CA LEU A 85 -2.23 -6.03 6.50
C LEU A 85 -1.06 -6.39 7.42
N ASN A 86 -0.16 -5.45 7.64
CA ASN A 86 1.00 -5.60 8.51
C ASN A 86 1.47 -4.26 9.05
N SER A 87 2.21 -4.28 10.17
CA SER A 87 2.79 -3.09 10.79
C SER A 87 4.15 -3.41 11.39
N ASP A 88 5.17 -2.70 10.94
CA ASP A 88 6.52 -2.70 11.51
C ASP A 88 6.78 -1.41 12.28
N VAL A 89 7.50 -1.52 13.39
CA VAL A 89 7.84 -0.38 14.25
C VAL A 89 9.34 -0.40 14.56
N PHE A 90 9.97 0.76 14.44
CA PHE A 90 11.36 0.96 14.85
C PHE A 90 11.56 2.37 15.38
N PHE A 91 12.74 2.60 15.97
CA PHE A 91 13.14 3.90 16.50
C PHE A 91 14.39 4.40 15.78
N LEU A 92 14.41 5.70 15.46
CA LEU A 92 15.61 6.43 15.08
C LEU A 92 16.05 7.23 16.30
N MET A 93 17.33 7.10 16.66
CA MET A 93 17.88 7.64 17.91
C MET A 93 19.17 8.40 17.63
N PRO A 94 19.58 9.32 18.49
CA PRO A 94 20.93 9.87 18.43
C PRO A 94 21.98 8.75 18.38
N GLY A 95 22.83 8.80 17.36
CA GLY A 95 23.82 7.74 17.09
C GLY A 95 23.31 6.59 16.16
N GLN A 96 22.03 6.48 15.93
CA GLN A 96 21.42 5.53 14.95
C GLN A 96 20.34 6.24 14.13
N LEU A 97 20.76 7.11 13.23
CA LEU A 97 19.88 7.98 12.44
C LEU A 97 19.46 7.37 11.10
N SER A 98 19.85 6.14 10.83
CA SER A 98 19.49 5.46 9.58
C SER A 98 18.98 4.06 9.85
N LYS A 99 18.04 3.63 9.01
CA LYS A 99 17.45 2.29 9.01
C LYS A 99 17.07 1.91 7.59
N THR A 100 17.38 0.69 7.19
CA THR A 100 16.86 0.11 5.96
C THR A 100 15.80 -0.94 6.32
N LEU A 101 14.66 -0.87 5.67
CA LEU A 101 13.58 -1.84 5.77
C LEU A 101 13.32 -2.41 4.38
N SER A 102 13.64 -3.68 4.18
CA SER A 102 13.39 -4.39 2.93
C SER A 102 12.49 -5.58 3.19
N GLY A 103 11.63 -5.88 2.26
CA GLY A 103 10.72 -6.99 2.40
C GLY A 103 9.90 -7.26 1.15
N GLN A 104 8.99 -8.19 1.31
CA GLN A 104 8.00 -8.56 0.32
C GLN A 104 6.61 -8.27 0.91
N SER A 105 5.78 -7.59 0.14
CA SER A 105 4.41 -7.28 0.55
C SER A 105 3.52 -8.53 0.46
N SER A 106 2.33 -8.46 1.04
CA SER A 106 1.29 -9.43 0.68
C SER A 106 0.71 -9.13 -0.70
N PRO A 107 0.12 -10.11 -1.40
CA PRO A 107 -0.49 -9.90 -2.72
C PRO A 107 -1.63 -8.86 -2.72
N GLU A 108 -2.24 -8.63 -1.56
CA GLU A 108 -3.33 -7.67 -1.39
C GLU A 108 -2.84 -6.24 -1.09
N ALA A 109 -1.56 -6.07 -0.74
CA ALA A 109 -1.00 -4.76 -0.42
C ALA A 109 -0.90 -3.89 -1.68
N ARG A 110 -1.30 -2.64 -1.55
CA ARG A 110 -1.25 -1.64 -2.62
C ARG A 110 -0.46 -0.39 -2.20
N TYR A 111 -0.32 -0.18 -0.89
CA TYR A 111 0.35 1.00 -0.35
C TYR A 111 1.23 0.64 0.84
N ILE A 112 2.28 1.44 1.03
CA ILE A 112 3.04 1.49 2.27
C ILE A 112 2.77 2.85 2.91
N GLY A 113 2.12 2.82 4.09
CA GLY A 113 1.99 3.99 4.94
C GLY A 113 3.23 4.13 5.84
N VAL A 114 3.78 5.33 5.91
CA VAL A 114 4.84 5.67 6.87
C VAL A 114 4.32 6.74 7.80
N MET A 115 4.41 6.52 9.10
CA MET A 115 4.02 7.44 10.15
C MET A 115 5.20 7.66 11.10
N ALA A 116 5.51 8.93 11.39
CA ALA A 116 6.52 9.30 12.37
C ALA A 116 5.84 9.98 13.56
N GLU A 117 6.09 9.44 14.76
CA GLU A 117 5.47 9.89 16.00
C GLU A 117 6.33 10.99 16.65
N TYR A 118 6.30 12.20 16.07
CA TYR A 118 6.97 13.38 16.61
C TYR A 118 6.34 13.80 17.94
N GLN A 119 7.17 14.29 18.89
CA GLN A 119 6.69 14.83 20.17
C GLN A 119 5.83 16.08 19.98
N ALA A 120 6.22 16.94 19.04
CA ALA A 120 5.45 18.13 18.65
C ALA A 120 5.11 18.02 17.16
N LEU A 121 3.84 18.05 16.82
CA LEU A 121 3.36 17.94 15.45
C LEU A 121 3.45 19.25 14.69
N ASP A 122 3.11 20.37 15.31
CA ASP A 122 3.22 21.79 14.87
C ASP A 122 3.39 22.03 13.37
N GLY A 123 2.42 21.57 12.58
CA GLY A 123 2.46 21.69 11.12
C GLY A 123 3.40 20.71 10.40
N LYS A 124 4.04 19.79 11.12
CA LYS A 124 4.92 18.78 10.51
C LYS A 124 4.14 17.79 9.67
N LYS A 125 4.71 17.39 8.56
CA LYS A 125 4.21 16.28 7.77
C LYS A 125 4.59 14.95 8.45
N TRP A 126 3.69 14.41 9.26
CA TRP A 126 3.93 13.25 10.10
C TRP A 126 3.60 11.90 9.46
N ARG A 127 2.97 11.91 8.27
CA ARG A 127 2.65 10.68 7.50
C ARG A 127 2.86 10.88 6.01
N VAL A 128 3.11 9.78 5.32
CA VAL A 128 3.13 9.68 3.86
C VAL A 128 2.60 8.33 3.43
N SER A 129 2.03 8.26 2.23
CA SER A 129 1.62 7.02 1.58
C SER A 129 2.45 6.83 0.31
N LEU A 130 2.94 5.62 0.08
CA LEU A 130 3.74 5.21 -1.06
C LEU A 130 3.01 4.09 -1.79
N PRO A 131 2.65 4.26 -3.08
CA PRO A 131 2.05 3.19 -3.84
C PRO A 131 3.07 2.07 -4.09
N LEU A 132 2.65 0.82 -3.89
CA LEU A 132 3.41 -0.35 -4.29
C LEU A 132 3.22 -0.62 -5.79
N PRO A 133 4.27 -1.02 -6.51
CA PRO A 133 4.11 -1.49 -7.88
C PRO A 133 3.22 -2.73 -7.90
N VAL A 134 2.40 -2.87 -8.93
CA VAL A 134 1.59 -4.08 -9.16
C VAL A 134 2.33 -4.95 -10.16
N PRO A 135 2.86 -6.13 -9.75
CA PRO A 135 3.54 -7.03 -10.67
C PRO A 135 2.58 -7.47 -11.78
N GLY A 136 3.06 -7.47 -13.02
CA GLY A 136 2.28 -7.91 -14.19
C GLY A 136 1.37 -6.84 -14.82
N GLU A 137 1.16 -5.68 -14.23
CA GLU A 137 0.62 -4.54 -14.94
C GLU A 137 1.74 -3.92 -15.79
N ASN A 138 1.71 -4.22 -17.08
CA ASN A 138 2.61 -3.61 -18.07
C ASN A 138 2.32 -2.11 -18.12
N ALA A 139 2.95 -1.36 -17.26
CA ALA A 139 2.94 0.08 -17.35
C ALA A 139 3.78 0.48 -18.56
N ILE A 140 3.10 0.63 -19.70
CA ILE A 140 3.65 1.20 -20.94
C ILE A 140 4.34 2.54 -20.69
N TYR A 141 4.16 3.14 -19.52
CA TYR A 141 4.72 4.42 -19.08
C TYR A 141 5.94 4.31 -18.15
N GLN A 142 6.45 3.08 -17.85
CA GLN A 142 7.58 2.90 -16.93
C GLN A 142 8.90 2.61 -17.66
N PHE A 143 9.15 3.28 -18.78
CA PHE A 143 10.42 3.15 -19.53
C PHE A 143 11.68 3.56 -18.74
N TRP A 144 11.53 4.11 -17.52
CA TRP A 144 12.62 4.71 -16.72
C TRP A 144 12.87 4.03 -15.37
N LYS A 145 12.10 3.00 -14.97
CA LYS A 145 12.29 2.33 -13.68
C LYS A 145 12.95 0.96 -13.85
N TRP A 146 14.11 0.82 -13.26
CA TRP A 146 14.99 -0.36 -13.34
C TRP A 146 14.46 -1.62 -12.65
N SER A 147 13.34 -1.56 -11.92
CA SER A 147 12.67 -2.72 -11.33
C SER A 147 11.17 -2.48 -11.37
N ALA A 148 10.47 -3.17 -12.28
CA ALA A 148 9.01 -3.08 -12.38
C ALA A 148 8.28 -3.64 -11.13
N ASP A 149 8.95 -4.44 -10.30
CA ASP A 149 8.36 -5.20 -9.22
C ASP A 149 8.84 -4.78 -7.81
N GLU A 150 9.66 -3.73 -7.69
CA GLU A 150 10.21 -3.27 -6.42
C GLU A 150 10.02 -1.77 -6.20
N LEU A 151 9.46 -1.40 -5.05
CA LEU A 151 9.44 -0.02 -4.58
C LEU A 151 10.77 0.32 -3.91
N GLN A 152 11.54 1.24 -4.50
CA GLN A 152 12.74 1.81 -3.88
C GLN A 152 12.48 3.25 -3.50
N ALA A 153 12.60 3.60 -2.23
CA ALA A 153 12.38 4.96 -1.75
C ALA A 153 13.31 5.33 -0.59
N SER A 154 13.79 6.57 -0.62
CA SER A 154 14.51 7.18 0.51
C SER A 154 13.56 8.09 1.28
N VAL A 155 13.37 7.79 2.56
CA VAL A 155 12.49 8.51 3.48
C VAL A 155 13.33 9.34 4.43
N PHE A 156 13.27 10.66 4.27
CA PHE A 156 13.96 11.61 5.13
C PHE A 156 13.02 12.12 6.20
N LEU A 157 13.49 12.07 7.44
CA LEU A 157 12.77 12.57 8.61
C LEU A 157 13.54 13.75 9.17
N ASP A 158 12.98 14.94 9.04
CA ASP A 158 13.60 16.17 9.53
C ASP A 158 12.68 16.95 10.49
N VAL A 159 13.12 18.12 10.88
CA VAL A 159 12.38 18.99 11.82
C VAL A 159 11.02 19.45 11.28
N ASN A 160 10.82 19.42 9.97
CA ASN A 160 9.58 19.82 9.30
C ASN A 160 8.68 18.60 8.95
N GLY A 161 9.16 17.39 9.21
CA GLY A 161 8.39 16.18 8.98
C GLY A 161 9.03 15.24 7.94
N ILE A 162 8.20 14.41 7.32
CA ILE A 162 8.62 13.36 6.40
C ILE A 162 8.72 13.91 4.98
N ARG A 163 9.85 13.64 4.32
CA ARG A 163 10.05 13.84 2.87
C ARG A 163 10.43 12.52 2.23
N VAL A 164 9.96 12.28 1.01
CA VAL A 164 10.26 11.07 0.24
C VAL A 164 10.88 11.45 -1.08
N ILE A 165 11.94 10.73 -1.45
CA ILE A 165 12.54 10.74 -2.77
C ILE A 165 12.43 9.31 -3.29
N SER A 166 11.58 9.07 -4.27
CA SER A 166 11.55 7.81 -5.01
C SER A 166 12.69 7.82 -6.02
N GLN A 167 13.47 6.77 -6.02
CA GLN A 167 14.52 6.53 -7.01
C GLN A 167 13.97 5.75 -8.19
#